data_ae133dd23da23c41db0cac6bb19783d4
#
_entry.id   ae133dd23da23c41db0cac6bb19783d4
#
_cell.length_a   1.000
_cell.length_b   1.000
_cell.length_c   1.000
_cell.angle_alpha   90.00
_cell.angle_beta   90.00
_cell.angle_gamma   90.00
#
_symmetry.space_group_name_H-M   'P 1'
#
loop_
_entity.id
_entity.type
_entity.pdbx_description
1 polymer ?
#
loop_
_entity_poly.entity_id
_entity_poly.type
_entity_poly.pdbx_seq_one_letter_code
_entity_poly.pdbx_strand_id
1 'polypeptide(L)'
;MAYKGGRPDYITACQRASTNDEGEGIFASAFLAVALLFYYRKAVLDEHGLKGEIFSVLDKGKTQNSEYSFPPGPTPLPVLGNINIFNMWFPHLTLHKLSEKYGGVFTFHVGSTKFVILCGYDAVKEALVNQPDDFGDRGLRKINKELSRGDGIVFGRGESWKTMRRFTLSTLRDFGMGKRTIEDRIVEECQNLMDVFESHKGQPFNPKMIINSAVSNIICSIIFGDRFDYQDSHFLHLQTIMNESFKLSVSPQIQLYNVFPFLGFLFSDYKKATQINKEFRKFIFSVFEDRKYKVDKNDLRSFIDSFISRQQEEEVKNTKSHFHEGNLIASSLNLFAAGTETTSTTLRWGLLLMMKHPEVQAKVHQEIENVIGKDRCPQTEDRKSMPYTDAVIHEIQRFSNVAPMSLLHQTATDTTFRGYRIPKGTPVIPLLTSVLFDKTQWATPYKFNPAHFLDDQGKFIRRDAFLPFSAGRRVCLGETLAKMELFLFFTMLLQKFVFRPPAGVTPEQLDLSPVPGLTLTPKDFKMCAVSH
;
A
#
# COMPACT_ATOMS: atom_id res chain seq x y z
N MET A 1 -44.52 -4.92 -1.95
CA MET A 1 -43.44 -5.93 -1.96
C MET A 1 -42.14 -5.22 -1.62
N ALA A 2 -41.64 -5.38 -0.41
CA ALA A 2 -40.45 -4.69 0.06
C ALA A 2 -39.21 -5.38 -0.49
N TYR A 3 -38.41 -4.65 -1.27
CA TYR A 3 -37.10 -5.05 -1.72
C TYR A 3 -36.16 -5.16 -0.48
N LYS A 4 -35.87 -6.38 -0.06
CA LYS A 4 -34.77 -6.65 0.88
C LYS A 4 -33.48 -6.41 0.12
N GLY A 5 -32.97 -5.18 0.16
CA GLY A 5 -31.65 -4.82 -0.36
C GLY A 5 -30.57 -5.60 0.38
N GLY A 6 -29.90 -6.52 -0.33
CA GLY A 6 -28.69 -7.15 0.15
C GLY A 6 -27.63 -6.08 0.46
N ARG A 7 -26.92 -6.24 1.59
CA ARG A 7 -25.80 -5.35 1.95
C ARG A 7 -24.73 -5.40 0.84
N PRO A 8 -24.01 -4.29 0.62
CA PRO A 8 -22.99 -4.23 -0.42
C PRO A 8 -21.91 -5.30 -0.23
N ASP A 9 -21.58 -6.03 -1.28
CA ASP A 9 -20.68 -7.19 -1.25
C ASP A 9 -19.32 -6.92 -0.59
N TYR A 10 -18.69 -5.77 -0.84
CA TYR A 10 -17.37 -5.42 -0.29
C TYR A 10 -17.40 -5.20 1.24
N ILE A 11 -18.30 -4.37 1.77
CA ILE A 11 -18.38 -4.10 3.21
C ILE A 11 -18.78 -5.37 3.98
N THR A 12 -19.69 -6.15 3.43
CA THR A 12 -20.12 -7.44 4.00
C THR A 12 -18.97 -8.44 4.00
N ALA A 13 -18.17 -8.49 2.94
CA ALA A 13 -16.99 -9.33 2.84
C ALA A 13 -15.93 -8.96 3.89
N CYS A 14 -15.62 -7.66 4.04
CA CYS A 14 -14.70 -7.18 5.07
C CYS A 14 -15.22 -7.44 6.49
N GLN A 15 -16.54 -7.29 6.73
CA GLN A 15 -17.15 -7.58 8.03
C GLN A 15 -17.10 -9.08 8.38
N ARG A 16 -17.31 -9.97 7.41
CA ARG A 16 -17.15 -11.43 7.62
C ARG A 16 -15.70 -11.80 7.94
N ALA A 17 -14.72 -11.15 7.31
CA ALA A 17 -13.31 -11.36 7.61
C ALA A 17 -12.94 -10.94 9.04
N SER A 18 -13.62 -9.91 9.61
CA SER A 18 -13.37 -9.43 10.98
C SER A 18 -14.00 -10.29 12.09
N THR A 19 -15.01 -11.11 11.79
CA THR A 19 -15.72 -11.93 12.78
C THR A 19 -15.14 -13.32 13.00
N ASN A 20 -14.20 -13.76 12.15
CA ASN A 20 -13.64 -15.12 12.20
C ASN A 20 -12.29 -15.21 12.93
N ASP A 21 -11.89 -14.21 13.69
CA ASP A 21 -10.53 -14.18 14.26
C ASP A 21 -10.55 -14.39 15.79
N GLU A 22 -9.99 -15.51 16.24
CA GLU A 22 -9.74 -15.84 17.67
C GLU A 22 -8.77 -14.84 18.36
N GLY A 23 -8.18 -13.91 17.57
CA GLY A 23 -7.26 -12.88 18.05
C GLY A 23 -7.89 -11.81 18.97
N GLU A 24 -9.19 -11.56 18.89
CA GLU A 24 -9.86 -10.52 19.71
C GLU A 24 -9.79 -10.83 21.22
N GLY A 25 -9.88 -12.08 21.61
CA GLY A 25 -9.82 -12.51 23.03
C GLY A 25 -8.44 -12.30 23.66
N ILE A 26 -7.37 -12.59 22.93
CA ILE A 26 -5.97 -12.40 23.39
C ILE A 26 -5.66 -10.91 23.50
N PHE A 27 -6.23 -10.11 22.61
CA PHE A 27 -6.05 -8.66 22.59
C PHE A 27 -6.74 -7.97 23.77
N ALA A 28 -8.00 -8.33 24.02
CA ALA A 28 -8.74 -7.81 25.16
C ALA A 28 -8.02 -8.15 26.47
N SER A 29 -7.47 -9.36 26.58
CA SER A 29 -6.74 -9.82 27.77
C SER A 29 -5.40 -9.11 27.96
N ALA A 30 -4.59 -8.96 26.91
CA ALA A 30 -3.33 -8.21 26.97
C ALA A 30 -3.57 -6.71 27.23
N PHE A 31 -4.62 -6.16 26.66
CA PHE A 31 -5.03 -4.79 26.85
C PHE A 31 -5.54 -4.52 28.27
N LEU A 32 -6.35 -5.45 28.81
CA LEU A 32 -6.82 -5.40 30.18
C LEU A 32 -5.65 -5.51 31.16
N ALA A 33 -4.68 -6.39 30.89
CA ALA A 33 -3.48 -6.55 31.71
C ALA A 33 -2.63 -5.26 31.72
N VAL A 34 -2.45 -4.60 30.57
CA VAL A 34 -1.72 -3.31 30.48
C VAL A 34 -2.50 -2.21 31.21
N ALA A 35 -3.81 -2.14 31.05
CA ALA A 35 -4.67 -1.17 31.75
C ALA A 35 -4.67 -1.42 33.26
N LEU A 36 -4.71 -2.69 33.70
CA LEU A 36 -4.62 -3.08 35.11
C LEU A 36 -3.24 -2.79 35.70
N LEU A 37 -2.15 -3.01 34.97
CA LEU A 37 -0.80 -2.65 35.40
C LEU A 37 -0.65 -1.12 35.59
N PHE A 38 -1.23 -0.31 34.71
CA PHE A 38 -1.27 1.15 34.87
C PHE A 38 -2.14 1.57 36.03
N TYR A 39 -3.29 0.92 36.24
CA TYR A 39 -4.18 1.20 37.35
C TYR A 39 -3.53 0.81 38.69
N TYR A 40 -2.92 -0.39 38.75
CA TYR A 40 -2.21 -0.88 39.95
C TYR A 40 -1.01 -0.01 40.27
N ARG A 41 -0.21 0.38 39.28
CA ARG A 41 0.92 1.30 39.45
C ARG A 41 0.44 2.69 39.92
N LYS A 42 -0.69 3.17 39.43
CA LYS A 42 -1.30 4.42 39.91
C LYS A 42 -1.75 4.29 41.36
N ALA A 43 -2.40 3.20 41.74
CA ALA A 43 -2.84 2.96 43.10
C ALA A 43 -1.65 2.88 44.09
N VAL A 44 -0.58 2.15 43.71
CA VAL A 44 0.65 2.03 44.52
C VAL A 44 1.40 3.37 44.64
N LEU A 45 1.40 4.21 43.61
CA LEU A 45 2.03 5.54 43.64
C LEU A 45 1.21 6.55 44.42
N ASP A 46 -0.11 6.42 44.41
CA ASP A 46 -1.02 7.23 45.27
C ASP A 46 -0.85 6.89 46.76
N GLU A 47 -0.56 5.61 47.10
CA GLU A 47 -0.26 5.17 48.47
C GLU A 47 1.08 5.67 49.01
N HIS A 48 2.10 5.86 48.11
CA HIS A 48 3.45 6.27 48.50
C HIS A 48 3.75 7.77 48.34
N GLY A 49 2.75 8.62 48.12
CA GLY A 49 2.90 10.07 48.14
C GLY A 49 3.71 10.70 46.99
N LEU A 50 4.07 9.92 45.96
CA LEU A 50 4.86 10.37 44.82
C LEU A 50 4.01 11.06 43.74
N LYS A 51 3.22 12.06 44.14
CA LYS A 51 2.25 12.76 43.24
C LYS A 51 2.86 13.71 42.22
N GLY A 52 4.16 14.02 42.31
CA GLY A 52 4.70 15.20 41.59
C GLY A 52 5.11 14.98 40.14
N GLU A 53 5.71 13.86 39.79
CA GLU A 53 6.44 13.79 38.49
C GLU A 53 5.65 13.07 37.37
N ILE A 54 4.79 12.11 37.70
CA ILE A 54 4.06 11.36 36.66
C ILE A 54 2.80 12.11 36.19
N PHE A 55 2.16 12.89 37.08
CA PHE A 55 1.08 13.79 36.68
C PHE A 55 1.55 14.90 35.75
N SER A 56 2.79 15.39 35.87
CA SER A 56 3.34 16.38 34.94
C SER A 56 3.52 15.86 33.51
N VAL A 57 3.75 14.56 33.33
CA VAL A 57 3.84 13.92 32.01
C VAL A 57 2.44 13.64 31.43
N LEU A 58 1.46 13.30 32.27
CA LEU A 58 0.06 13.07 31.86
C LEU A 58 -0.69 14.40 31.69
N ASP A 59 -0.36 15.43 32.47
CA ASP A 59 -0.98 16.75 32.41
C ASP A 59 -0.40 17.67 31.34
N LYS A 60 0.84 17.38 30.84
CA LYS A 60 1.34 18.03 29.61
C LYS A 60 0.45 17.79 28.39
N GLY A 61 -0.47 16.84 28.46
CA GLY A 61 -1.55 16.69 27.49
C GLY A 61 -2.75 17.62 27.71
N LYS A 62 -2.87 18.28 28.87
CA LYS A 62 -4.02 19.16 29.20
C LYS A 62 -3.75 20.64 29.09
N THR A 63 -2.50 21.07 29.14
CA THR A 63 -2.14 22.45 28.79
C THR A 63 -1.98 22.59 27.28
N GLN A 64 -3.06 22.32 26.53
CA GLN A 64 -3.12 22.78 25.15
C GLN A 64 -3.38 24.28 25.18
N ASN A 65 -2.43 25.04 24.62
CA ASN A 65 -2.62 26.43 24.26
C ASN A 65 -4.03 26.60 23.66
N SER A 66 -4.80 27.56 24.14
CA SER A 66 -6.11 27.97 23.60
C SER A 66 -6.04 28.36 22.11
N GLU A 67 -4.87 28.31 21.51
CA GLU A 67 -4.55 28.68 20.14
C GLU A 67 -4.90 27.60 19.09
N TYR A 68 -4.96 26.31 19.46
CA TYR A 68 -5.22 25.21 18.51
C TYR A 68 -6.62 24.63 18.71
N SER A 69 -7.37 24.56 17.60
CA SER A 69 -8.71 23.97 17.54
C SER A 69 -8.67 22.75 16.61
N PHE A 70 -8.60 21.56 17.20
CA PHE A 70 -8.68 20.31 16.44
C PHE A 70 -10.09 20.04 15.92
N PRO A 71 -10.22 19.33 14.77
CA PRO A 71 -11.50 18.82 14.31
C PRO A 71 -12.21 17.95 15.37
N PRO A 72 -13.56 17.91 15.37
CA PRO A 72 -14.32 17.05 16.29
C PRO A 72 -13.98 15.58 16.10
N GLY A 73 -14.30 14.76 17.11
CA GLY A 73 -14.05 13.31 17.01
C GLY A 73 -14.64 12.56 18.20
N PRO A 74 -14.52 11.23 18.23
CA PRO A 74 -14.96 10.44 19.36
C PRO A 74 -14.16 10.79 20.62
N THR A 75 -14.85 10.80 21.76
CA THR A 75 -14.22 11.08 23.06
C THR A 75 -13.19 9.99 23.38
N PRO A 76 -11.91 10.34 23.61
CA PRO A 76 -10.89 9.38 23.89
C PRO A 76 -10.96 8.85 25.33
N LEU A 77 -10.67 7.58 25.52
CA LEU A 77 -10.41 7.03 26.84
C LEU A 77 -9.02 7.50 27.35
N PRO A 78 -8.85 7.72 28.64
CA PRO A 78 -7.54 8.03 29.21
C PRO A 78 -6.51 6.97 28.84
N VAL A 79 -5.31 7.39 28.44
CA VAL A 79 -4.16 6.55 28.03
C VAL A 79 -4.38 5.80 26.72
N LEU A 80 -5.58 5.27 26.47
CA LEU A 80 -5.90 4.38 25.35
C LEU A 80 -6.36 5.12 24.10
N GLY A 81 -6.89 6.34 24.26
CA GLY A 81 -7.53 7.03 23.15
C GLY A 81 -8.82 6.35 22.71
N ASN A 82 -8.97 6.11 21.43
CA ASN A 82 -10.17 5.50 20.83
C ASN A 82 -9.94 4.05 20.37
N ILE A 83 -8.91 3.38 20.91
CA ILE A 83 -8.55 2.01 20.48
C ILE A 83 -9.68 1.02 20.76
N ASN A 84 -10.49 1.26 21.78
CA ASN A 84 -11.63 0.41 22.17
C ASN A 84 -12.74 0.31 21.11
N ILE A 85 -12.83 1.30 20.20
CA ILE A 85 -13.79 1.31 19.09
C ILE A 85 -13.13 1.04 17.73
N PHE A 86 -11.82 0.72 17.72
CA PHE A 86 -11.00 0.63 16.54
C PHE A 86 -10.84 -0.83 16.11
N ASN A 87 -11.31 -1.17 14.92
CA ASN A 87 -10.99 -2.47 14.35
C ASN A 87 -9.51 -2.48 13.94
N MET A 88 -8.70 -3.21 14.68
CA MET A 88 -7.24 -3.24 14.50
C MET A 88 -6.83 -3.92 13.18
N TRP A 89 -7.64 -4.86 12.68
CA TRP A 89 -7.39 -5.56 11.43
C TRP A 89 -7.85 -4.76 10.21
N PHE A 90 -9.01 -4.09 10.32
CA PHE A 90 -9.60 -3.28 9.26
C PHE A 90 -9.86 -1.85 9.72
N PRO A 91 -8.81 -1.10 10.09
CA PRO A 91 -8.94 0.24 10.65
C PRO A 91 -9.69 1.21 9.73
N HIS A 92 -9.53 1.07 8.42
CA HIS A 92 -10.20 1.89 7.42
C HIS A 92 -11.73 1.80 7.48
N LEU A 93 -12.30 0.65 7.88
CA LEU A 93 -13.75 0.49 8.02
C LEU A 93 -14.29 1.30 9.20
N THR A 94 -13.59 1.24 10.35
CA THR A 94 -13.95 2.07 11.51
C THR A 94 -13.89 3.55 11.19
N LEU A 95 -12.78 3.99 10.58
CA LEU A 95 -12.60 5.40 10.22
C LEU A 95 -13.63 5.86 9.19
N HIS A 96 -13.94 5.02 8.20
CA HIS A 96 -14.98 5.33 7.21
C HIS A 96 -16.38 5.45 7.84
N LYS A 97 -16.74 4.55 8.77
CA LYS A 97 -17.99 4.63 9.52
C LYS A 97 -18.06 5.87 10.41
N LEU A 98 -16.95 6.26 11.05
CA LEU A 98 -16.89 7.46 11.87
C LEU A 98 -17.07 8.74 11.04
N SER A 99 -16.64 8.75 9.78
CA SER A 99 -16.85 9.91 8.91
C SER A 99 -18.32 10.21 8.63
N GLU A 100 -19.21 9.22 8.71
CA GLU A 100 -20.66 9.43 8.60
C GLU A 100 -21.20 10.32 9.75
N LYS A 101 -20.57 10.25 10.93
CA LYS A 101 -20.95 11.01 12.13
C LYS A 101 -20.21 12.35 12.24
N TYR A 102 -18.91 12.36 11.96
CA TYR A 102 -18.04 13.51 12.24
C TYR A 102 -17.69 14.32 10.98
N GLY A 103 -18.10 13.85 9.81
CA GLY A 103 -17.85 14.52 8.53
C GLY A 103 -16.49 14.21 7.91
N GLY A 104 -16.13 14.99 6.89
CA GLY A 104 -14.94 14.76 6.07
C GLY A 104 -13.60 15.04 6.76
N VAL A 105 -13.60 15.66 7.94
CA VAL A 105 -12.38 15.94 8.72
C VAL A 105 -12.68 15.74 10.20
N PHE A 106 -12.00 14.80 10.82
CA PHE A 106 -12.20 14.55 12.25
C PHE A 106 -10.91 14.07 12.94
N THR A 107 -10.90 14.14 14.27
CA THR A 107 -9.78 13.68 15.10
C THR A 107 -10.03 12.28 15.64
N PHE A 108 -9.02 11.43 15.58
CA PHE A 108 -9.02 10.10 16.16
C PHE A 108 -7.77 9.92 17.03
N HIS A 109 -7.92 9.33 18.22
CA HIS A 109 -6.82 9.16 19.16
C HIS A 109 -6.35 7.71 19.21
N VAL A 110 -5.05 7.49 19.05
CA VAL A 110 -4.39 6.19 19.28
C VAL A 110 -3.39 6.37 20.42
N GLY A 111 -3.72 5.85 21.59
CA GLY A 111 -3.02 6.25 22.81
C GLY A 111 -3.19 7.75 23.07
N SER A 112 -2.10 8.44 23.35
CA SER A 112 -2.07 9.90 23.52
C SER A 112 -1.93 10.66 22.18
N THR A 113 -1.67 9.98 21.07
CA THR A 113 -1.43 10.62 19.78
C THR A 113 -2.75 10.97 19.08
N LYS A 114 -2.89 12.24 18.69
CA LYS A 114 -4.01 12.73 17.89
C LYS A 114 -3.73 12.56 16.42
N PHE A 115 -4.63 11.92 15.69
CA PHE A 115 -4.61 11.78 14.24
C PHE A 115 -5.71 12.62 13.65
N VAL A 116 -5.44 13.37 12.60
CA VAL A 116 -6.46 14.00 11.77
C VAL A 116 -6.78 13.07 10.60
N ILE A 117 -8.04 12.74 10.44
CA ILE A 117 -8.54 11.84 9.39
C ILE A 117 -9.21 12.70 8.32
N LEU A 118 -8.80 12.52 7.07
CA LEU A 118 -9.37 13.16 5.89
C LEU A 118 -10.23 12.16 5.13
N CYS A 119 -11.52 12.45 4.99
CA CYS A 119 -12.50 11.57 4.35
C CYS A 119 -13.23 12.28 3.21
N GLY A 120 -13.48 11.50 2.14
CA GLY A 120 -14.10 11.99 0.91
C GLY A 120 -13.13 12.70 -0.01
N TYR A 121 -13.54 12.80 -1.27
CA TYR A 121 -12.70 13.36 -2.33
C TYR A 121 -12.25 14.78 -2.05
N ASP A 122 -13.19 15.66 -1.64
CA ASP A 122 -12.90 17.08 -1.46
C ASP A 122 -11.87 17.34 -0.34
N ALA A 123 -12.01 16.67 0.82
CA ALA A 123 -11.07 16.86 1.94
C ALA A 123 -9.67 16.36 1.60
N VAL A 124 -9.58 15.21 0.92
CA VAL A 124 -8.29 14.62 0.52
C VAL A 124 -7.61 15.47 -0.54
N LYS A 125 -8.36 15.92 -1.57
CA LYS A 125 -7.83 16.79 -2.63
C LYS A 125 -7.37 18.14 -2.08
N GLU A 126 -8.18 18.78 -1.24
CA GLU A 126 -7.87 20.07 -0.63
C GLU A 126 -6.56 20.01 0.17
N ALA A 127 -6.40 18.98 1.01
CA ALA A 127 -5.20 18.83 1.82
C ALA A 127 -3.96 18.47 0.98
N LEU A 128 -4.06 17.46 0.09
CA LEU A 128 -2.88 16.91 -0.56
C LEU A 128 -2.47 17.68 -1.83
N VAL A 129 -3.43 18.30 -2.53
CA VAL A 129 -3.21 18.98 -3.81
C VAL A 129 -3.21 20.49 -3.64
N ASN A 130 -4.16 21.06 -2.88
CA ASN A 130 -4.28 22.50 -2.75
C ASN A 130 -3.39 23.06 -1.63
N GLN A 131 -3.08 22.25 -0.58
CA GLN A 131 -2.19 22.62 0.53
C GLN A 131 -1.01 21.63 0.66
N PRO A 132 -0.26 21.35 -0.44
CA PRO A 132 0.76 20.30 -0.45
C PRO A 132 1.97 20.60 0.42
N ASP A 133 2.21 21.88 0.75
CA ASP A 133 3.29 22.28 1.64
C ASP A 133 2.98 21.95 3.09
N ASP A 134 1.73 22.09 3.49
CA ASP A 134 1.29 21.83 4.86
C ASP A 134 1.13 20.34 5.16
N PHE A 135 0.61 19.57 4.21
CA PHE A 135 0.30 18.14 4.38
C PHE A 135 1.31 17.19 3.70
N GLY A 136 2.39 17.73 3.14
CA GLY A 136 3.34 16.96 2.32
C GLY A 136 4.40 16.19 3.10
N ASP A 137 4.48 16.28 4.42
CA ASP A 137 5.46 15.52 5.18
C ASP A 137 4.96 14.10 5.52
N ARG A 138 5.86 13.20 5.94
CA ARG A 138 5.54 11.83 6.34
C ARG A 138 5.41 11.68 7.84
N GLY A 139 4.27 11.18 8.30
CA GLY A 139 4.10 10.68 9.65
C GLY A 139 4.85 9.37 9.81
N LEU A 140 5.66 9.25 10.85
CA LEU A 140 6.39 8.02 11.15
C LEU A 140 5.86 7.42 12.44
N ARG A 141 5.32 6.20 12.35
CA ARG A 141 5.10 5.37 13.52
C ARG A 141 6.45 4.98 14.13
N LYS A 142 6.46 4.64 15.42
CA LYS A 142 7.69 4.33 16.15
C LYS A 142 8.54 3.27 15.44
N ILE A 143 7.93 2.16 15.03
CA ILE A 143 8.59 1.08 14.29
C ILE A 143 9.23 1.59 12.98
N ASN A 144 8.51 2.40 12.20
CA ASN A 144 9.02 2.92 10.94
C ASN A 144 10.21 3.85 11.14
N LYS A 145 10.17 4.68 12.22
CA LYS A 145 11.29 5.56 12.56
C LYS A 145 12.56 4.78 12.91
N GLU A 146 12.42 3.65 13.56
CA GLU A 146 13.56 2.79 13.94
C GLU A 146 14.11 2.01 12.75
N LEU A 147 13.24 1.41 11.94
CA LEU A 147 13.66 0.58 10.81
C LEU A 147 14.20 1.39 9.64
N SER A 148 13.57 2.51 9.28
CA SER A 148 13.99 3.35 8.15
C SER A 148 15.03 4.41 8.51
N ARG A 149 15.11 4.80 9.79
CA ARG A 149 15.94 5.93 10.28
C ARG A 149 15.63 7.27 9.61
N GLY A 150 14.51 7.38 8.89
CA GLY A 150 14.13 8.56 8.10
C GLY A 150 14.77 8.62 6.72
N ASP A 151 15.45 7.55 6.29
CA ASP A 151 16.03 7.39 4.96
C ASP A 151 15.03 6.89 3.93
N GLY A 152 15.42 6.95 2.66
CA GLY A 152 14.71 6.42 1.51
C GLY A 152 13.61 7.33 0.97
N ILE A 153 12.89 6.80 -0.02
CA ILE A 153 11.89 7.57 -0.79
C ILE A 153 10.49 7.51 -0.18
N VAL A 154 10.17 6.49 0.61
CA VAL A 154 8.86 6.30 1.25
C VAL A 154 8.76 7.06 2.56
N PHE A 155 9.72 6.86 3.47
CA PHE A 155 9.73 7.42 4.82
C PHE A 155 10.64 8.63 5.00
N GLY A 156 11.45 8.97 3.98
CA GLY A 156 12.33 10.13 3.98
C GLY A 156 11.57 11.46 4.13
N ARG A 157 12.26 12.47 4.66
CA ARG A 157 11.73 13.81 4.94
C ARG A 157 12.65 14.91 4.44
N GLY A 158 12.10 16.13 4.33
CA GLY A 158 12.85 17.33 4.01
C GLY A 158 13.65 17.23 2.70
N GLU A 159 14.84 17.82 2.68
CA GLU A 159 15.71 17.88 1.48
C GLU A 159 16.25 16.51 1.07
N SER A 160 16.56 15.62 2.02
CA SER A 160 16.97 14.25 1.71
C SER A 160 15.91 13.53 0.88
N TRP A 161 14.64 13.60 1.28
CA TRP A 161 13.54 13.02 0.51
C TRP A 161 13.40 13.65 -0.87
N LYS A 162 13.47 14.98 -0.97
CA LYS A 162 13.35 15.67 -2.27
C LYS A 162 14.45 15.22 -3.23
N THR A 163 15.68 15.13 -2.73
CA THR A 163 16.83 14.68 -3.50
C THR A 163 16.67 13.22 -3.92
N MET A 164 16.35 12.32 -3.00
CA MET A 164 16.17 10.90 -3.31
C MET A 164 15.00 10.67 -4.26
N ARG A 165 13.86 11.36 -4.07
CA ARG A 165 12.71 11.24 -4.98
C ARG A 165 13.06 11.73 -6.40
N ARG A 166 13.73 12.87 -6.53
CA ARG A 166 14.17 13.41 -7.84
C ARG A 166 15.12 12.44 -8.53
N PHE A 167 16.13 11.99 -7.80
CA PHE A 167 17.10 11.01 -8.30
C PHE A 167 16.39 9.73 -8.76
N THR A 168 15.55 9.15 -7.93
CA THR A 168 14.84 7.91 -8.26
C THR A 168 13.95 8.07 -9.49
N LEU A 169 13.18 9.16 -9.60
CA LEU A 169 12.34 9.43 -10.77
C LEU A 169 13.16 9.60 -12.05
N SER A 170 14.31 10.29 -11.98
CA SER A 170 15.23 10.41 -13.11
C SER A 170 15.74 9.04 -13.54
N THR A 171 16.33 8.31 -12.61
CA THR A 171 16.89 6.98 -12.86
C THR A 171 15.86 5.99 -13.42
N LEU A 172 14.63 5.97 -12.90
CA LEU A 172 13.56 5.12 -13.44
C LEU A 172 13.21 5.49 -14.89
N ARG A 173 13.21 6.80 -15.24
CA ARG A 173 12.99 7.26 -16.63
C ARG A 173 14.15 6.87 -17.53
N ASP A 174 15.39 6.94 -17.03
CA ASP A 174 16.58 6.55 -17.77
C ASP A 174 16.57 5.05 -18.07
N PHE A 175 16.09 4.22 -17.14
CA PHE A 175 15.85 2.79 -17.34
C PHE A 175 14.55 2.46 -18.09
N GLY A 176 13.90 3.44 -18.65
CA GLY A 176 12.82 3.23 -19.59
C GLY A 176 11.41 3.27 -19.01
N MET A 177 11.21 3.73 -17.78
CA MET A 177 9.85 3.94 -17.24
C MET A 177 9.06 4.89 -18.15
N GLY A 178 7.94 4.40 -18.70
CA GLY A 178 7.14 5.10 -19.71
C GLY A 178 7.69 5.01 -21.13
N LYS A 179 8.67 4.16 -21.42
CA LYS A 179 9.28 3.94 -22.73
C LYS A 179 9.22 2.44 -23.09
N ARG A 180 9.52 2.15 -24.36
CA ARG A 180 9.51 0.79 -24.92
C ARG A 180 10.47 -0.17 -24.20
N THR A 181 11.61 0.30 -23.73
CA THR A 181 12.62 -0.54 -23.06
C THR A 181 12.10 -1.28 -21.82
N ILE A 182 11.24 -0.63 -21.00
CA ILE A 182 10.64 -1.30 -19.86
C ILE A 182 9.44 -2.16 -20.28
N GLU A 183 8.76 -1.77 -21.37
CA GLU A 183 7.70 -2.57 -21.97
C GLU A 183 8.21 -3.94 -22.40
N ASP A 184 9.36 -3.99 -23.10
CA ASP A 184 9.98 -5.25 -23.54
C ASP A 184 10.30 -6.18 -22.33
N ARG A 185 10.79 -5.62 -21.21
CA ARG A 185 11.03 -6.39 -19.97
C ARG A 185 9.73 -6.91 -19.34
N ILE A 186 8.66 -6.10 -19.36
CA ILE A 186 7.34 -6.52 -18.85
C ILE A 186 6.80 -7.66 -19.73
N VAL A 187 6.92 -7.56 -21.04
CA VAL A 187 6.49 -8.59 -21.99
C VAL A 187 7.26 -9.89 -21.77
N GLU A 188 8.59 -9.82 -21.61
CA GLU A 188 9.43 -10.98 -21.30
C GLU A 188 8.96 -11.69 -20.02
N GLU A 189 8.76 -10.94 -18.93
CA GLU A 189 8.29 -11.54 -17.66
C GLU A 189 6.86 -12.06 -17.76
N CYS A 190 6.00 -11.40 -18.55
CA CYS A 190 4.65 -11.91 -18.80
C CYS A 190 4.68 -13.23 -19.58
N GLN A 191 5.58 -13.37 -20.55
CA GLN A 191 5.76 -14.63 -21.27
C GLN A 191 6.20 -15.76 -20.32
N ASN A 192 7.21 -15.52 -19.48
CA ASN A 192 7.64 -16.49 -18.47
C ASN A 192 6.48 -16.87 -17.51
N LEU A 193 5.65 -15.91 -17.11
CA LEU A 193 4.46 -16.16 -16.29
C LEU A 193 3.44 -17.03 -17.02
N MET A 194 3.18 -16.75 -18.31
CA MET A 194 2.24 -17.52 -19.14
C MET A 194 2.71 -18.97 -19.33
N ASP A 195 4.00 -19.20 -19.53
CA ASP A 195 4.58 -20.54 -19.68
C ASP A 195 4.38 -21.38 -18.40
N VAL A 196 4.55 -20.76 -17.22
CA VAL A 196 4.23 -21.41 -15.94
C VAL A 196 2.74 -21.71 -15.82
N PHE A 197 1.85 -20.77 -16.20
CA PHE A 197 0.40 -21.03 -16.18
C PHE A 197 0.00 -22.18 -17.10
N GLU A 198 0.58 -22.23 -18.31
CA GLU A 198 0.33 -23.28 -19.29
C GLU A 198 0.80 -24.65 -18.81
N SER A 199 1.91 -24.71 -18.06
CA SER A 199 2.44 -25.94 -17.48
C SER A 199 1.45 -26.66 -16.54
N HIS A 200 0.49 -25.94 -15.98
CA HIS A 200 -0.60 -26.51 -15.19
C HIS A 200 -1.69 -27.19 -16.02
N LYS A 201 -1.68 -27.05 -17.36
CA LYS A 201 -2.61 -27.74 -18.29
C LYS A 201 -4.09 -27.60 -17.89
N GLY A 202 -4.50 -26.41 -17.47
CA GLY A 202 -5.87 -26.14 -17.03
C GLY A 202 -6.23 -26.72 -15.65
N GLN A 203 -5.31 -27.37 -14.94
CA GLN A 203 -5.54 -27.84 -13.57
C GLN A 203 -5.54 -26.70 -12.57
N PRO A 204 -6.24 -26.83 -11.43
CA PRO A 204 -6.31 -25.79 -10.42
C PRO A 204 -4.98 -25.54 -9.72
N PHE A 205 -4.49 -24.31 -9.71
CA PHE A 205 -3.27 -23.89 -9.00
C PHE A 205 -3.47 -22.56 -8.24
N ASN A 206 -2.58 -22.27 -7.29
CA ASN A 206 -2.53 -20.98 -6.60
C ASN A 206 -1.59 -20.02 -7.32
N PRO A 207 -2.07 -18.88 -7.87
CA PRO A 207 -1.26 -17.98 -8.67
C PRO A 207 -0.33 -17.06 -7.86
N LYS A 208 -0.44 -17.02 -6.54
CA LYS A 208 0.14 -15.99 -5.67
C LYS A 208 1.64 -15.83 -5.85
N MET A 209 2.42 -16.90 -5.62
CA MET A 209 3.88 -16.80 -5.68
C MET A 209 4.37 -16.59 -7.10
N ILE A 210 3.69 -17.18 -8.08
CA ILE A 210 4.08 -17.07 -9.49
C ILE A 210 3.92 -15.62 -9.98
N ILE A 211 2.77 -15.00 -9.69
CA ILE A 211 2.53 -13.57 -10.02
C ILE A 211 3.50 -12.66 -9.24
N ASN A 212 3.73 -12.96 -7.96
CA ASN A 212 4.70 -12.18 -7.17
C ASN A 212 6.09 -12.26 -7.81
N SER A 213 6.52 -13.43 -8.28
CA SER A 213 7.83 -13.62 -8.91
C SER A 213 7.96 -12.80 -10.21
N ALA A 214 6.96 -12.84 -11.07
CA ALA A 214 6.96 -12.08 -12.31
C ALA A 214 7.04 -10.56 -12.05
N VAL A 215 6.19 -10.02 -11.18
CA VAL A 215 6.19 -8.60 -10.85
C VAL A 215 7.47 -8.19 -10.10
N SER A 216 7.98 -9.05 -9.20
CA SER A 216 9.26 -8.79 -8.51
C SER A 216 10.43 -8.69 -9.48
N ASN A 217 10.46 -9.51 -10.51
CA ASN A 217 11.56 -9.52 -11.48
C ASN A 217 11.65 -8.22 -12.29
N ILE A 218 10.53 -7.59 -12.59
CA ILE A 218 10.55 -6.28 -13.24
C ILE A 218 11.27 -5.26 -12.37
N ILE A 219 10.91 -5.17 -11.09
CA ILE A 219 11.58 -4.24 -10.18
C ILE A 219 13.02 -4.65 -9.86
N CYS A 220 13.32 -5.95 -9.79
CA CYS A 220 14.69 -6.48 -9.64
C CYS A 220 15.57 -6.09 -10.82
N SER A 221 15.05 -6.19 -12.03
CA SER A 221 15.80 -5.78 -13.24
C SER A 221 16.13 -4.28 -13.24
N ILE A 222 15.31 -3.46 -12.57
CA ILE A 222 15.58 -2.02 -12.40
C ILE A 222 16.61 -1.79 -11.28
N ILE A 223 16.44 -2.46 -10.13
CA ILE A 223 17.29 -2.24 -8.93
C ILE A 223 18.67 -2.85 -9.13
N PHE A 224 18.71 -4.11 -9.62
CA PHE A 224 19.91 -4.93 -9.71
C PHE A 224 20.46 -5.09 -11.14
N GLY A 225 19.70 -4.70 -12.18
CA GLY A 225 20.09 -4.85 -13.58
C GLY A 225 19.70 -6.19 -14.20
N ASP A 226 19.39 -7.20 -13.40
CA ASP A 226 19.13 -8.58 -13.84
C ASP A 226 17.82 -9.11 -13.24
N ARG A 227 17.24 -10.11 -13.91
CA ARG A 227 16.14 -10.93 -13.40
C ARG A 227 16.64 -12.13 -12.62
N PHE A 228 15.79 -12.71 -11.78
CA PHE A 228 16.06 -13.96 -11.06
C PHE A 228 15.23 -15.11 -11.66
N ASP A 229 15.76 -16.33 -11.55
CA ASP A 229 14.97 -17.52 -11.82
C ASP A 229 13.85 -17.67 -10.78
N TYR A 230 12.66 -18.15 -11.20
CA TYR A 230 11.53 -18.34 -10.29
C TYR A 230 11.77 -19.42 -9.23
N GLN A 231 12.75 -20.30 -9.46
CA GLN A 231 13.17 -21.35 -8.52
C GLN A 231 14.39 -20.94 -7.67
N ASP A 232 14.95 -19.74 -7.89
CA ASP A 232 16.07 -19.26 -7.09
C ASP A 232 15.68 -19.14 -5.61
N SER A 233 16.39 -19.88 -4.75
CA SER A 233 16.06 -19.97 -3.33
C SER A 233 16.23 -18.65 -2.58
N HIS A 234 17.20 -17.82 -2.97
CA HIS A 234 17.42 -16.49 -2.38
C HIS A 234 16.30 -15.54 -2.78
N PHE A 235 15.88 -15.58 -4.04
CA PHE A 235 14.76 -14.77 -4.53
C PHE A 235 13.44 -15.15 -3.85
N LEU A 236 13.12 -16.43 -3.75
CA LEU A 236 11.94 -16.93 -3.04
C LEU A 236 11.97 -16.56 -1.55
N HIS A 237 13.13 -16.61 -0.92
CA HIS A 237 13.30 -16.18 0.46
C HIS A 237 13.02 -14.68 0.62
N LEU A 238 13.58 -13.83 -0.25
CA LEU A 238 13.34 -12.38 -0.23
C LEU A 238 11.85 -12.05 -0.38
N GLN A 239 11.14 -12.73 -1.29
CA GLN A 239 9.69 -12.55 -1.44
C GLN A 239 8.92 -12.99 -0.20
N THR A 240 9.31 -14.11 0.40
CA THR A 240 8.67 -14.64 1.61
C THR A 240 8.78 -13.67 2.78
N ILE A 241 9.98 -13.19 3.07
CA ILE A 241 10.20 -12.23 4.17
C ILE A 241 9.57 -10.88 3.89
N MET A 242 9.45 -10.48 2.60
CA MET A 242 8.72 -9.28 2.20
C MET A 242 7.23 -9.40 2.51
N ASN A 243 6.58 -10.46 2.05
CA ASN A 243 5.16 -10.73 2.34
C ASN A 243 4.88 -10.74 3.85
N GLU A 244 5.81 -11.31 4.61
CA GLU A 244 5.73 -11.34 6.07
C GLU A 244 5.87 -9.94 6.69
N SER A 245 6.80 -9.12 6.19
CA SER A 245 6.95 -7.72 6.63
C SER A 245 5.68 -6.91 6.46
N PHE A 246 4.94 -7.07 5.34
CA PHE A 246 3.67 -6.39 5.11
C PHE A 246 2.59 -6.83 6.11
N LYS A 247 2.49 -8.13 6.42
CA LYS A 247 1.57 -8.64 7.45
C LYS A 247 1.92 -8.11 8.84
N LEU A 248 3.20 -8.19 9.22
CA LEU A 248 3.68 -7.70 10.50
C LEU A 248 3.42 -6.20 10.71
N SER A 249 3.48 -5.39 9.64
CA SER A 249 3.30 -3.94 9.72
C SER A 249 1.95 -3.50 10.30
N VAL A 250 0.93 -4.36 10.24
CA VAL A 250 -0.42 -4.12 10.80
C VAL A 250 -0.74 -5.05 11.96
N SER A 251 0.18 -5.92 12.35
CA SER A 251 -0.08 -6.86 13.44
C SER A 251 -0.41 -6.12 14.73
N PRO A 252 -1.27 -6.71 15.55
CA PRO A 252 -1.65 -6.16 16.82
C PRO A 252 -0.46 -5.84 17.74
N GLN A 253 0.54 -6.70 17.80
CA GLN A 253 1.74 -6.47 18.60
C GLN A 253 2.53 -5.24 18.13
N ILE A 254 2.66 -5.04 16.81
CA ILE A 254 3.30 -3.85 16.23
C ILE A 254 2.48 -2.58 16.51
N GLN A 255 1.14 -2.66 16.46
CA GLN A 255 0.29 -1.52 16.82
C GLN A 255 0.46 -1.14 18.30
N LEU A 256 0.51 -2.13 19.21
CA LEU A 256 0.81 -1.89 20.62
C LEU A 256 2.23 -1.34 20.84
N TYR A 257 3.21 -1.85 20.11
CA TYR A 257 4.56 -1.32 20.15
C TYR A 257 4.63 0.17 19.76
N ASN A 258 3.87 0.58 18.76
CA ASN A 258 3.83 1.99 18.35
C ASN A 258 3.28 2.91 19.44
N VAL A 259 2.41 2.41 20.32
CA VAL A 259 1.82 3.14 21.45
C VAL A 259 2.67 3.01 22.72
N PHE A 260 3.19 1.81 23.01
CA PHE A 260 3.94 1.47 24.20
C PHE A 260 5.31 0.87 23.87
N PRO A 261 6.27 1.67 23.33
CA PRO A 261 7.55 1.16 22.84
C PRO A 261 8.40 0.47 23.90
N PHE A 262 8.24 0.83 25.17
CA PHE A 262 8.95 0.25 26.29
C PHE A 262 8.61 -1.23 26.54
N LEU A 263 7.49 -1.72 25.97
CA LEU A 263 7.08 -3.13 26.03
C LEU A 263 7.62 -3.96 24.86
N GLY A 264 8.42 -3.37 23.97
CA GLY A 264 8.91 -4.02 22.74
C GLY A 264 9.63 -5.34 22.97
N PHE A 265 10.30 -5.50 24.12
CA PHE A 265 10.98 -6.75 24.49
C PHE A 265 10.03 -7.94 24.66
N LEU A 266 8.73 -7.69 24.92
CA LEU A 266 7.68 -8.72 25.05
C LEU A 266 7.09 -9.14 23.71
N PHE A 267 7.26 -8.32 22.65
CA PHE A 267 6.58 -8.53 21.38
C PHE A 267 7.45 -9.34 20.39
N SER A 268 7.01 -10.55 20.07
CA SER A 268 7.67 -11.43 19.09
C SER A 268 7.67 -10.80 17.70
N ASP A 269 6.57 -10.15 17.30
CA ASP A 269 6.44 -9.50 15.98
C ASP A 269 7.41 -8.34 15.80
N TYR A 270 7.71 -7.59 16.87
CA TYR A 270 8.74 -6.55 16.83
C TYR A 270 10.12 -7.14 16.58
N LYS A 271 10.49 -8.22 17.29
CA LYS A 271 11.76 -8.92 17.08
C LYS A 271 11.87 -9.45 15.65
N LYS A 272 10.79 -10.05 15.15
CA LYS A 272 10.71 -10.60 13.80
C LYS A 272 10.82 -9.51 12.74
N ALA A 273 10.09 -8.40 12.87
CA ALA A 273 10.18 -7.26 11.95
C ALA A 273 11.59 -6.65 11.91
N THR A 274 12.26 -6.55 13.07
CA THR A 274 13.64 -6.09 13.16
C THR A 274 14.61 -7.05 12.48
N GLN A 275 14.43 -8.37 12.66
CA GLN A 275 15.26 -9.40 12.02
C GLN A 275 15.10 -9.36 10.50
N ILE A 276 13.87 -9.32 9.98
CA ILE A 276 13.57 -9.21 8.55
C ILE A 276 14.26 -7.97 7.96
N ASN A 277 14.10 -6.81 8.60
CA ASN A 277 14.75 -5.58 8.13
C ASN A 277 16.28 -5.72 8.09
N LYS A 278 16.88 -6.38 9.08
CA LYS A 278 18.33 -6.65 9.11
C LYS A 278 18.76 -7.55 7.95
N GLU A 279 18.01 -8.57 7.62
CA GLU A 279 18.30 -9.49 6.50
C GLU A 279 18.24 -8.76 5.16
N PHE A 280 17.20 -7.97 4.91
CA PHE A 280 17.12 -7.13 3.72
C PHE A 280 18.27 -6.13 3.60
N ARG A 281 18.59 -5.44 4.69
CA ARG A 281 19.71 -4.50 4.70
C ARG A 281 21.03 -5.19 4.38
N LYS A 282 21.25 -6.37 4.94
CA LYS A 282 22.44 -7.18 4.66
C LYS A 282 22.53 -7.59 3.20
N PHE A 283 21.39 -8.02 2.61
CA PHE A 283 21.34 -8.40 1.19
C PHE A 283 21.66 -7.20 0.28
N ILE A 284 20.98 -6.06 0.45
CA ILE A 284 21.26 -4.87 -0.38
C ILE A 284 22.71 -4.39 -0.19
N PHE A 285 23.19 -4.43 1.05
CA PHE A 285 24.57 -4.04 1.35
C PHE A 285 25.60 -4.95 0.66
N SER A 286 25.38 -6.26 0.62
CA SER A 286 26.29 -7.17 -0.09
C SER A 286 26.33 -6.90 -1.60
N VAL A 287 25.20 -6.58 -2.23
CA VAL A 287 25.15 -6.18 -3.63
C VAL A 287 25.86 -4.84 -3.86
N PHE A 288 25.72 -3.89 -2.95
CA PHE A 288 26.41 -2.60 -3.02
C PHE A 288 27.94 -2.77 -2.94
N GLU A 289 28.44 -3.50 -1.94
CA GLU A 289 29.89 -3.72 -1.77
C GLU A 289 30.50 -4.45 -2.98
N ASP A 290 29.80 -5.46 -3.55
CA ASP A 290 30.27 -6.15 -4.74
C ASP A 290 30.38 -5.23 -5.96
N ARG A 291 29.50 -4.24 -6.09
CA ARG A 291 29.45 -3.32 -7.23
C ARG A 291 30.27 -2.04 -7.05
N LYS A 292 30.50 -1.59 -5.83
CA LYS A 292 31.09 -0.29 -5.51
C LYS A 292 32.36 0.08 -6.30
N TYR A 293 33.19 -0.91 -6.60
CA TYR A 293 34.45 -0.73 -7.34
C TYR A 293 34.37 -1.20 -8.81
N LYS A 294 33.22 -1.73 -9.25
CA LYS A 294 33.03 -2.31 -10.59
C LYS A 294 32.15 -1.45 -11.49
N VAL A 295 31.57 -0.38 -10.97
CA VAL A 295 30.64 0.48 -11.73
C VAL A 295 31.37 1.21 -12.86
N ASP A 296 30.92 0.97 -14.10
CA ASP A 296 31.31 1.79 -15.25
C ASP A 296 30.31 2.95 -15.39
N LYS A 297 30.84 4.19 -15.29
CA LYS A 297 30.02 5.39 -15.40
C LYS A 297 29.38 5.59 -16.77
N ASN A 298 29.92 4.94 -17.82
CA ASN A 298 29.42 5.00 -19.19
C ASN A 298 28.37 3.90 -19.47
N ASP A 299 28.25 2.90 -18.59
CA ASP A 299 27.31 1.78 -18.74
C ASP A 299 26.61 1.47 -17.40
N LEU A 300 25.70 2.37 -17.01
CA LEU A 300 24.90 2.21 -15.78
C LEU A 300 23.70 1.31 -16.06
N ARG A 301 23.69 0.10 -15.52
CA ARG A 301 22.69 -0.93 -15.79
C ARG A 301 21.61 -1.07 -14.74
N SER A 302 21.82 -0.44 -13.56
CA SER A 302 20.92 -0.60 -12.42
C SER A 302 20.76 0.70 -11.62
N PHE A 303 19.70 0.75 -10.80
CA PHE A 303 19.50 1.82 -9.83
C PHE A 303 20.69 1.92 -8.86
N ILE A 304 21.23 0.77 -8.44
CA ILE A 304 22.40 0.72 -7.54
C ILE A 304 23.63 1.33 -8.24
N ASP A 305 23.87 1.00 -9.50
CA ASP A 305 25.02 1.56 -10.25
C ASP A 305 24.89 3.08 -10.39
N SER A 306 23.70 3.56 -10.74
CA SER A 306 23.41 4.99 -10.85
C SER A 306 23.61 5.72 -9.51
N PHE A 307 23.23 5.09 -8.41
CA PHE A 307 23.41 5.65 -7.08
C PHE A 307 24.90 5.72 -6.70
N ILE A 308 25.65 4.66 -6.94
CA ILE A 308 27.11 4.60 -6.68
C ILE A 308 27.84 5.65 -7.49
N SER A 309 27.54 5.76 -8.79
CA SER A 309 28.13 6.77 -9.66
C SER A 309 27.86 8.18 -9.13
N ARG A 310 26.63 8.46 -8.71
CA ARG A 310 26.25 9.76 -8.14
C ARG A 310 26.93 10.04 -6.80
N GLN A 311 27.03 9.04 -5.93
CA GLN A 311 27.75 9.13 -4.67
C GLN A 311 29.21 9.52 -4.89
N GLN A 312 29.91 8.83 -5.78
CA GLN A 312 31.29 9.11 -6.12
C GLN A 312 31.49 10.54 -6.70
N GLU A 313 30.56 11.02 -7.53
CA GLU A 313 30.61 12.39 -8.05
C GLU A 313 30.49 13.45 -6.96
N GLU A 314 29.62 13.22 -5.96
CA GLU A 314 29.43 14.16 -4.85
C GLU A 314 30.56 14.09 -3.81
N GLU A 315 31.17 12.94 -3.59
CA GLU A 315 32.37 12.79 -2.75
C GLU A 315 33.54 13.60 -3.30
N VAL A 316 33.76 13.57 -4.62
CA VAL A 316 34.82 14.39 -5.26
C VAL A 316 34.58 15.90 -5.06
N LYS A 317 33.31 16.34 -5.05
CA LYS A 317 32.95 17.75 -4.82
C LYS A 317 33.00 18.17 -3.36
N ASN A 318 33.29 17.25 -2.45
CA ASN A 318 33.35 17.47 -1.00
C ASN A 318 32.11 18.17 -0.41
N THR A 319 30.92 17.83 -0.97
CA THR A 319 29.65 18.39 -0.54
C THR A 319 28.99 17.48 0.49
N LYS A 320 28.21 18.06 1.42
CA LYS A 320 27.36 17.29 2.33
C LYS A 320 26.26 16.58 1.52
N SER A 321 26.52 15.31 1.20
CA SER A 321 25.70 14.54 0.28
C SER A 321 24.57 13.81 0.99
N HIS A 322 23.43 13.68 0.28
CA HIS A 322 22.35 12.77 0.65
C HIS A 322 22.53 11.37 0.04
N PHE A 323 23.59 11.16 -0.77
CA PHE A 323 23.94 9.89 -1.38
C PHE A 323 24.85 9.08 -0.47
N HIS A 324 24.29 8.53 0.60
CA HIS A 324 24.97 7.66 1.56
C HIS A 324 24.32 6.29 1.61
N GLU A 325 25.04 5.31 2.10
CA GLU A 325 24.63 3.90 2.17
C GLU A 325 23.21 3.71 2.77
N GLY A 326 22.87 4.45 3.84
CA GLY A 326 21.56 4.38 4.46
C GLY A 326 20.42 4.70 3.48
N ASN A 327 20.58 5.76 2.66
CA ASN A 327 19.62 6.14 1.63
C ASN A 327 19.59 5.14 0.46
N LEU A 328 20.73 4.58 0.05
CA LEU A 328 20.74 3.52 -0.97
C LEU A 328 19.94 2.32 -0.52
N ILE A 329 20.27 1.76 0.64
CA ILE A 329 19.61 0.57 1.17
C ILE A 329 18.11 0.82 1.36
N ALA A 330 17.74 1.96 1.99
CA ALA A 330 16.34 2.28 2.22
C ALA A 330 15.57 2.51 0.92
N SER A 331 16.15 3.18 -0.09
CA SER A 331 15.50 3.42 -1.38
C SER A 331 15.33 2.13 -2.18
N SER A 332 16.35 1.28 -2.25
CA SER A 332 16.28 -0.03 -2.91
C SER A 332 15.22 -0.93 -2.26
N LEU A 333 15.18 -0.98 -0.92
CA LEU A 333 14.16 -1.72 -0.18
C LEU A 333 12.76 -1.15 -0.44
N ASN A 334 12.61 0.17 -0.46
CA ASN A 334 11.32 0.81 -0.75
C ASN A 334 10.83 0.51 -2.17
N LEU A 335 11.71 0.53 -3.18
CA LEU A 335 11.37 0.19 -4.55
C LEU A 335 10.95 -1.28 -4.67
N PHE A 336 11.73 -2.20 -4.10
CA PHE A 336 11.44 -3.62 -4.14
C PHE A 336 10.09 -3.93 -3.47
N ALA A 337 9.89 -3.44 -2.24
CA ALA A 337 8.67 -3.67 -1.48
C ALA A 337 7.43 -3.09 -2.17
N ALA A 338 7.49 -1.82 -2.55
CA ALA A 338 6.34 -1.13 -3.13
C ALA A 338 6.00 -1.64 -4.53
N GLY A 339 7.01 -1.91 -5.37
CA GLY A 339 6.81 -2.38 -6.75
C GLY A 339 6.27 -3.81 -6.81
N THR A 340 6.72 -4.70 -5.93
CA THR A 340 6.28 -6.10 -5.91
C THR A 340 4.85 -6.25 -5.41
N GLU A 341 4.58 -5.85 -4.17
CA GLU A 341 3.34 -6.20 -3.46
C GLU A 341 2.10 -5.55 -4.07
N THR A 342 2.18 -4.27 -4.46
CA THR A 342 0.99 -3.53 -4.92
C THR A 342 0.48 -4.01 -6.28
N THR A 343 1.37 -4.18 -7.25
CA THR A 343 1.01 -4.61 -8.61
C THR A 343 0.58 -6.08 -8.61
N SER A 344 1.33 -6.97 -7.94
CA SER A 344 0.95 -8.39 -7.86
C SER A 344 -0.40 -8.59 -7.16
N THR A 345 -0.67 -7.85 -6.09
CA THR A 345 -1.97 -7.86 -5.39
C THR A 345 -3.09 -7.39 -6.31
N THR A 346 -2.87 -6.31 -7.07
CA THR A 346 -3.88 -5.79 -8.01
C THR A 346 -4.17 -6.80 -9.14
N LEU A 347 -3.14 -7.45 -9.69
CA LEU A 347 -3.32 -8.51 -10.69
C LEU A 347 -4.09 -9.70 -10.13
N ARG A 348 -3.78 -10.13 -8.91
CA ARG A 348 -4.51 -11.22 -8.24
C ARG A 348 -5.99 -10.87 -8.03
N TRP A 349 -6.29 -9.65 -7.63
CA TRP A 349 -7.67 -9.15 -7.57
C TRP A 349 -8.31 -9.14 -8.95
N GLY A 350 -7.59 -8.71 -9.98
CA GLY A 350 -8.08 -8.71 -11.36
C GLY A 350 -8.50 -10.11 -11.82
N LEU A 351 -7.64 -11.12 -11.64
CA LEU A 351 -7.95 -12.50 -12.02
C LEU A 351 -9.11 -13.09 -11.21
N LEU A 352 -9.17 -12.82 -9.91
CA LEU A 352 -10.28 -13.24 -9.06
C LEU A 352 -11.62 -12.60 -9.50
N LEU A 353 -11.60 -11.31 -9.85
CA LEU A 353 -12.78 -10.59 -10.34
C LEU A 353 -13.19 -11.07 -11.73
N MET A 354 -12.27 -11.44 -12.61
CA MET A 354 -12.60 -12.03 -13.92
C MET A 354 -13.26 -13.38 -13.77
N MET A 355 -12.85 -14.21 -12.82
CA MET A 355 -13.54 -15.46 -12.50
C MET A 355 -14.92 -15.23 -11.87
N LYS A 356 -15.04 -14.17 -11.05
CA LYS A 356 -16.32 -13.78 -10.40
C LYS A 356 -17.34 -13.20 -11.38
N HIS A 357 -16.85 -12.54 -12.44
CA HIS A 357 -17.63 -11.82 -13.44
C HIS A 357 -17.28 -12.32 -14.86
N PRO A 358 -17.68 -13.55 -15.23
CA PRO A 358 -17.34 -14.13 -16.53
C PRO A 358 -17.90 -13.33 -17.71
N GLU A 359 -18.99 -12.59 -17.52
CA GLU A 359 -19.57 -11.68 -18.51
C GLU A 359 -18.66 -10.46 -18.79
N VAL A 360 -17.92 -9.99 -17.78
CA VAL A 360 -16.91 -8.92 -17.94
C VAL A 360 -15.69 -9.49 -18.64
N GLN A 361 -15.22 -10.66 -18.23
CA GLN A 361 -14.10 -11.35 -18.86
C GLN A 361 -14.36 -11.57 -20.36
N ALA A 362 -15.56 -12.03 -20.74
CA ALA A 362 -15.92 -12.25 -22.14
C ALA A 362 -15.86 -10.97 -22.99
N LYS A 363 -16.28 -9.82 -22.43
CA LYS A 363 -16.17 -8.52 -23.14
C LYS A 363 -14.74 -8.07 -23.30
N VAL A 364 -13.88 -8.30 -22.30
CA VAL A 364 -12.44 -8.01 -22.40
C VAL A 364 -11.81 -8.88 -23.50
N HIS A 365 -12.12 -10.18 -23.56
CA HIS A 365 -11.64 -11.06 -24.62
C HIS A 365 -12.06 -10.55 -26.01
N GLN A 366 -13.33 -10.16 -26.17
CA GLN A 366 -13.84 -9.62 -27.42
C GLN A 366 -13.11 -8.34 -27.84
N GLU A 367 -12.82 -7.42 -26.91
CA GLU A 367 -12.07 -6.19 -27.21
C GLU A 367 -10.63 -6.50 -27.61
N ILE A 368 -9.96 -7.43 -26.88
CA ILE A 368 -8.60 -7.90 -27.21
C ILE A 368 -8.58 -8.49 -28.63
N GLU A 369 -9.50 -9.38 -28.95
CA GLU A 369 -9.58 -10.02 -30.27
C GLU A 369 -9.79 -9.00 -31.40
N ASN A 370 -10.66 -8.01 -31.17
CA ASN A 370 -10.96 -6.95 -32.16
C ASN A 370 -9.80 -5.98 -32.38
N VAL A 371 -9.02 -5.62 -31.35
CA VAL A 371 -7.99 -4.57 -31.43
C VAL A 371 -6.60 -5.13 -31.67
N ILE A 372 -6.28 -6.25 -31.03
CA ILE A 372 -4.94 -6.83 -31.03
C ILE A 372 -4.90 -8.09 -31.89
N GLY A 373 -5.95 -8.93 -31.83
CA GLY A 373 -5.98 -10.27 -32.41
C GLY A 373 -5.31 -11.31 -31.52
N LYS A 374 -5.10 -12.51 -32.09
CA LYS A 374 -4.55 -13.66 -31.34
C LYS A 374 -3.03 -13.73 -31.35
N ASP A 375 -2.40 -13.23 -32.42
CA ASP A 375 -0.97 -13.50 -32.72
C ASP A 375 -0.05 -12.33 -32.33
N ARG A 376 -0.58 -11.10 -32.31
CA ARG A 376 0.24 -9.93 -31.98
C ARG A 376 0.32 -9.72 -30.47
N CYS A 377 1.55 -9.49 -29.99
CA CYS A 377 1.77 -9.14 -28.60
C CYS A 377 1.15 -7.74 -28.29
N PRO A 378 0.40 -7.60 -27.18
CA PRO A 378 -0.09 -6.30 -26.70
C PRO A 378 1.03 -5.29 -26.48
N GLN A 379 0.76 -4.03 -26.76
CA GLN A 379 1.63 -2.88 -26.52
C GLN A 379 0.90 -1.85 -25.65
N THR A 380 1.64 -1.05 -24.90
CA THR A 380 1.04 -0.01 -24.03
C THR A 380 0.18 0.99 -24.82
N GLU A 381 0.51 1.23 -26.08
CA GLU A 381 -0.27 2.13 -26.98
C GLU A 381 -1.66 1.56 -27.30
N ASP A 382 -1.85 0.24 -27.33
CA ASP A 382 -3.14 -0.39 -27.62
C ASP A 382 -4.22 0.04 -26.62
N ARG A 383 -3.80 0.40 -25.42
CA ARG A 383 -4.68 0.90 -24.36
C ARG A 383 -5.60 2.04 -24.81
N LYS A 384 -5.13 2.88 -25.74
CA LYS A 384 -5.93 3.99 -26.29
C LYS A 384 -7.12 3.52 -27.10
N SER A 385 -7.01 2.33 -27.69
CA SER A 385 -8.02 1.69 -28.52
C SER A 385 -8.85 0.62 -27.77
N MET A 386 -8.59 0.46 -26.46
CA MET A 386 -9.21 -0.56 -25.61
C MET A 386 -9.94 0.07 -24.41
N PRO A 387 -10.96 0.90 -24.63
CA PRO A 387 -11.61 1.66 -23.58
C PRO A 387 -12.29 0.77 -22.53
N TYR A 388 -12.85 -0.38 -22.92
CA TYR A 388 -13.50 -1.28 -21.98
C TYR A 388 -12.47 -2.00 -21.07
N THR A 389 -11.40 -2.50 -21.64
CA THR A 389 -10.31 -3.14 -20.89
C THR A 389 -9.65 -2.13 -19.93
N ASP A 390 -9.41 -0.89 -20.38
CA ASP A 390 -8.89 0.17 -19.52
C ASP A 390 -9.87 0.50 -18.37
N ALA A 391 -11.16 0.56 -18.65
CA ALA A 391 -12.19 0.73 -17.62
C ALA A 391 -12.23 -0.43 -16.62
N VAL A 392 -12.07 -1.67 -17.07
CA VAL A 392 -12.01 -2.86 -16.19
C VAL A 392 -10.79 -2.78 -15.27
N ILE A 393 -9.61 -2.42 -15.79
CA ILE A 393 -8.38 -2.29 -14.98
C ILE A 393 -8.53 -1.16 -13.93
N HIS A 394 -9.13 -0.03 -14.30
CA HIS A 394 -9.40 1.05 -13.35
C HIS A 394 -10.40 0.62 -12.27
N GLU A 395 -11.45 -0.11 -12.66
CA GLU A 395 -12.43 -0.61 -11.70
C GLU A 395 -11.86 -1.68 -10.77
N ILE A 396 -10.96 -2.54 -11.25
CA ILE A 396 -10.20 -3.46 -10.39
C ILE A 396 -9.46 -2.67 -9.32
N GLN A 397 -8.71 -1.62 -9.69
CA GLN A 397 -7.97 -0.80 -8.74
C GLN A 397 -8.87 -0.06 -7.76
N ARG A 398 -10.01 0.48 -8.23
CA ARG A 398 -10.98 1.15 -7.39
C ARG A 398 -11.60 0.19 -6.36
N PHE A 399 -12.14 -0.92 -6.85
CA PHE A 399 -12.91 -1.88 -6.05
C PHE A 399 -12.04 -2.66 -5.07
N SER A 400 -10.84 -3.07 -5.48
CA SER A 400 -9.90 -3.78 -4.61
C SER A 400 -9.35 -2.92 -3.48
N ASN A 401 -9.31 -1.58 -3.67
CA ASN A 401 -8.89 -0.62 -2.64
C ASN A 401 -7.59 -1.04 -1.94
N VAL A 402 -6.58 -1.40 -2.72
CA VAL A 402 -5.35 -2.06 -2.25
C VAL A 402 -4.64 -1.26 -1.14
N ALA A 403 -4.65 0.07 -1.20
CA ALA A 403 -4.03 0.94 -0.20
C ALA A 403 -5.07 1.81 0.54
N PRO A 404 -5.91 1.23 1.42
CA PRO A 404 -7.13 1.85 1.94
C PRO A 404 -6.92 3.15 2.73
N MET A 405 -5.80 3.27 3.43
CA MET A 405 -5.47 4.42 4.29
C MET A 405 -4.32 5.27 3.74
N SER A 406 -3.89 5.04 2.48
CA SER A 406 -2.65 5.66 1.99
C SER A 406 -1.46 5.35 2.92
N LEU A 407 -0.38 6.08 2.78
CA LEU A 407 0.70 6.11 3.76
C LEU A 407 0.51 7.34 4.67
N LEU A 408 0.84 7.19 5.94
CA LEU A 408 0.65 8.22 6.94
C LEU A 408 1.36 9.53 6.55
N HIS A 409 0.61 10.62 6.47
CA HIS A 409 1.10 11.97 6.32
C HIS A 409 1.30 12.65 7.69
N GLN A 410 1.89 13.82 7.66
CA GLN A 410 2.10 14.67 8.83
C GLN A 410 2.09 16.12 8.39
N THR A 411 1.54 17.02 9.22
CA THR A 411 1.63 18.46 8.97
C THR A 411 3.09 18.91 9.07
N ALA A 412 3.56 19.62 8.04
CA ALA A 412 4.93 20.16 7.98
C ALA A 412 5.08 21.49 8.71
N THR A 413 3.98 22.22 8.85
CA THR A 413 3.86 23.55 9.50
C THR A 413 2.62 23.55 10.40
N ASP A 414 2.49 24.57 11.24
CA ASP A 414 1.22 24.90 11.86
C ASP A 414 0.28 25.39 10.76
N THR A 415 -0.86 24.75 10.61
CA THR A 415 -1.76 25.02 9.48
C THR A 415 -3.21 25.22 9.90
N THR A 416 -3.96 25.95 9.09
CA THR A 416 -5.41 26.07 9.22
C THR A 416 -6.07 25.29 8.09
N PHE A 417 -6.90 24.32 8.46
CA PHE A 417 -7.62 23.49 7.51
C PHE A 417 -9.11 23.43 7.87
N ARG A 418 -9.97 23.92 6.97
CA ARG A 418 -11.43 23.98 7.16
C ARG A 418 -11.85 24.60 8.50
N GLY A 419 -11.15 25.67 8.89
CA GLY A 419 -11.42 26.40 10.15
C GLY A 419 -10.77 25.81 11.40
N TYR A 420 -10.07 24.68 11.30
CA TYR A 420 -9.34 24.07 12.42
C TYR A 420 -7.86 24.44 12.37
N ARG A 421 -7.29 24.83 13.51
CA ARG A 421 -5.84 25.08 13.66
C ARG A 421 -5.15 23.80 14.10
N ILE A 422 -4.34 23.23 13.22
CA ILE A 422 -3.67 21.95 13.39
C ILE A 422 -2.16 22.22 13.54
N PRO A 423 -1.53 21.84 14.68
CA PRO A 423 -0.10 22.08 14.89
C PRO A 423 0.76 21.23 13.96
N LYS A 424 1.96 21.75 13.68
CA LYS A 424 3.05 21.02 13.04
C LYS A 424 3.28 19.69 13.72
N GLY A 425 3.56 18.66 12.91
CA GLY A 425 3.85 17.33 13.44
C GLY A 425 2.62 16.47 13.72
N THR A 426 1.41 16.99 13.45
CA THR A 426 0.18 16.20 13.60
C THR A 426 0.11 15.11 12.52
N PRO A 427 -0.04 13.82 12.89
CA PRO A 427 -0.27 12.75 11.93
C PRO A 427 -1.60 12.91 11.20
N VAL A 428 -1.59 12.69 9.89
CA VAL A 428 -2.77 12.83 9.02
C VAL A 428 -2.97 11.57 8.20
N ILE A 429 -4.19 11.03 8.19
CA ILE A 429 -4.57 9.86 7.39
C ILE A 429 -5.50 10.31 6.28
N PRO A 430 -5.04 10.36 5.02
CA PRO A 430 -5.93 10.48 3.88
C PRO A 430 -6.58 9.12 3.63
N LEU A 431 -7.85 8.99 4.01
CA LEU A 431 -8.58 7.74 3.93
C LEU A 431 -9.05 7.48 2.49
N LEU A 432 -8.23 6.79 1.67
CA LEU A 432 -8.54 6.54 0.26
C LEU A 432 -9.81 5.68 0.09
N THR A 433 -10.09 4.77 1.01
CA THR A 433 -11.38 4.05 1.05
C THR A 433 -12.57 5.00 0.91
N SER A 434 -12.55 6.11 1.65
CA SER A 434 -13.66 7.07 1.63
C SER A 434 -13.78 7.82 0.30
N VAL A 435 -12.73 7.87 -0.50
CA VAL A 435 -12.70 8.48 -1.84
C VAL A 435 -13.14 7.48 -2.90
N LEU A 436 -12.57 6.26 -2.86
CA LEU A 436 -12.84 5.21 -3.84
C LEU A 436 -14.25 4.59 -3.68
N PHE A 437 -14.89 4.78 -2.52
CA PHE A 437 -16.27 4.34 -2.24
C PHE A 437 -17.22 5.52 -1.95
N ASP A 438 -16.85 6.73 -2.34
CA ASP A 438 -17.68 7.93 -2.16
C ASP A 438 -18.97 7.86 -2.99
N LYS A 439 -20.10 7.85 -2.31
CA LYS A 439 -21.43 7.79 -2.94
C LYS A 439 -21.75 9.02 -3.81
N THR A 440 -21.04 10.12 -3.61
CA THR A 440 -21.19 11.35 -4.43
C THR A 440 -20.40 11.27 -5.74
N GLN A 441 -19.41 10.39 -5.80
CA GLN A 441 -18.50 10.25 -6.94
C GLN A 441 -18.81 8.98 -7.78
N TRP A 442 -19.35 7.93 -7.18
CA TRP A 442 -19.52 6.63 -7.78
C TRP A 442 -20.99 6.20 -7.70
N ALA A 443 -21.62 5.90 -8.84
CA ALA A 443 -23.03 5.53 -8.92
C ALA A 443 -23.35 4.23 -8.14
N THR A 444 -22.44 3.27 -8.16
CA THR A 444 -22.58 1.98 -7.46
C THR A 444 -21.29 1.65 -6.69
N PRO A 445 -20.92 2.46 -5.65
CA PRO A 445 -19.58 2.44 -5.06
C PRO A 445 -19.15 1.06 -4.54
N TYR A 446 -20.09 0.24 -4.07
CA TYR A 446 -19.82 -1.07 -3.46
C TYR A 446 -19.98 -2.25 -4.43
N LYS A 447 -20.24 -2.00 -5.72
CA LYS A 447 -20.31 -3.02 -6.76
C LYS A 447 -19.12 -2.88 -7.71
N PHE A 448 -18.62 -4.01 -8.20
CA PHE A 448 -17.68 -4.03 -9.31
C PHE A 448 -18.43 -3.67 -10.60
N ASN A 449 -18.16 -2.51 -11.15
CA ASN A 449 -18.88 -1.95 -12.28
C ASN A 449 -17.95 -1.12 -13.19
N PRO A 450 -17.40 -1.72 -14.26
CA PRO A 450 -16.55 -1.00 -15.20
C PRO A 450 -17.19 0.23 -15.85
N ALA A 451 -18.53 0.32 -15.89
CA ALA A 451 -19.23 1.48 -16.42
C ALA A 451 -18.96 2.79 -15.63
N HIS A 452 -18.39 2.71 -14.43
CA HIS A 452 -17.90 3.90 -13.73
C HIS A 452 -16.87 4.71 -14.54
N PHE A 453 -16.16 4.07 -15.46
CA PHE A 453 -15.10 4.65 -16.28
C PHE A 453 -15.45 4.72 -17.77
N LEU A 454 -16.72 4.55 -18.12
CA LEU A 454 -17.20 4.67 -19.49
C LEU A 454 -18.28 5.76 -19.58
N ASP A 455 -18.29 6.46 -20.72
CA ASP A 455 -19.42 7.32 -21.09
C ASP A 455 -20.52 6.52 -21.78
N ASP A 456 -21.63 7.19 -22.13
CA ASP A 456 -22.78 6.57 -22.79
C ASP A 456 -22.46 6.02 -24.20
N GLN A 457 -21.32 6.40 -24.78
CA GLN A 457 -20.82 5.90 -26.07
C GLN A 457 -19.78 4.77 -25.90
N GLY A 458 -19.51 4.33 -24.66
CA GLY A 458 -18.51 3.32 -24.34
C GLY A 458 -17.05 3.80 -24.41
N LYS A 459 -16.80 5.11 -24.47
CA LYS A 459 -15.44 5.66 -24.42
C LYS A 459 -14.98 5.78 -22.98
N PHE A 460 -13.68 5.59 -22.79
CA PHE A 460 -13.05 5.74 -21.46
C PHE A 460 -13.10 7.20 -20.99
N ILE A 461 -13.56 7.40 -19.75
CA ILE A 461 -13.57 8.69 -19.07
C ILE A 461 -12.74 8.65 -17.80
N ARG A 462 -11.93 9.68 -17.61
CA ARG A 462 -11.19 9.88 -16.36
C ARG A 462 -12.14 10.35 -15.27
N ARG A 463 -11.90 9.84 -14.05
CA ARG A 463 -12.60 10.27 -12.84
C ARG A 463 -11.58 10.91 -11.88
N ASP A 464 -11.82 12.15 -11.50
CA ASP A 464 -10.94 12.89 -10.58
C ASP A 464 -10.84 12.22 -9.21
N ALA A 465 -11.92 11.57 -8.76
CA ALA A 465 -11.97 10.81 -7.52
C ALA A 465 -11.25 9.43 -7.60
N PHE A 466 -10.68 9.09 -8.76
CA PHE A 466 -9.88 7.87 -8.89
C PHE A 466 -8.47 8.10 -8.37
N LEU A 467 -8.27 7.91 -7.07
CA LEU A 467 -7.02 8.17 -6.36
C LEU A 467 -6.34 6.92 -5.75
N PRO A 468 -6.23 5.77 -6.46
CA PRO A 468 -5.57 4.58 -5.89
C PRO A 468 -4.08 4.80 -5.66
N PHE A 469 -3.47 5.76 -6.34
CA PHE A 469 -2.07 6.17 -6.21
C PHE A 469 -1.85 7.35 -5.25
N SER A 470 -2.89 7.75 -4.48
CA SER A 470 -2.91 8.98 -3.69
C SER A 470 -2.77 10.24 -4.57
N ALA A 471 -2.41 11.39 -3.98
CA ALA A 471 -2.32 12.66 -4.69
C ALA A 471 -1.24 13.57 -4.11
N GLY A 472 -0.97 14.69 -4.77
CA GLY A 472 -0.08 15.74 -4.29
C GLY A 472 1.40 15.38 -4.39
N ARG A 473 2.24 16.02 -3.56
CA ARG A 473 3.71 15.85 -3.61
C ARG A 473 4.18 14.43 -3.33
N ARG A 474 3.40 13.64 -2.59
CA ARG A 474 3.68 12.26 -2.20
C ARG A 474 2.92 11.24 -3.04
N VAL A 475 2.36 11.65 -4.17
CA VAL A 475 1.76 10.72 -5.15
C VAL A 475 2.72 9.57 -5.46
N CYS A 476 2.18 8.39 -5.73
CA CYS A 476 2.97 7.19 -6.03
C CYS A 476 4.04 7.46 -7.08
N LEU A 477 5.28 7.12 -6.77
CA LEU A 477 6.42 7.30 -7.67
C LEU A 477 6.37 6.30 -8.84
N GLY A 478 5.83 5.10 -8.58
CA GLY A 478 5.72 4.00 -9.55
C GLY A 478 4.41 3.99 -10.35
N GLU A 479 3.57 5.05 -10.29
CA GLU A 479 2.26 5.06 -10.96
C GLU A 479 2.35 4.73 -12.45
N THR A 480 3.31 5.32 -13.17
CA THR A 480 3.49 5.07 -14.61
C THR A 480 3.87 3.62 -14.87
N LEU A 481 4.82 3.07 -14.10
CA LEU A 481 5.25 1.67 -14.24
C LEU A 481 4.10 0.71 -13.93
N ALA A 482 3.41 0.92 -12.81
CA ALA A 482 2.27 0.08 -12.41
C ALA A 482 1.14 0.08 -13.47
N LYS A 483 0.85 1.22 -14.09
CA LYS A 483 -0.14 1.30 -15.17
C LYS A 483 0.28 0.51 -16.42
N MET A 484 1.57 0.50 -16.76
CA MET A 484 2.11 -0.32 -17.86
C MET A 484 2.05 -1.81 -17.50
N GLU A 485 2.53 -2.18 -16.32
CA GLU A 485 2.50 -3.56 -15.83
C GLU A 485 1.07 -4.11 -15.80
N LEU A 486 0.15 -3.39 -15.16
CA LEU A 486 -1.25 -3.83 -15.05
C LEU A 486 -1.89 -4.02 -16.42
N PHE A 487 -1.67 -3.10 -17.36
CA PHE A 487 -2.25 -3.21 -18.69
C PHE A 487 -1.66 -4.39 -19.46
N LEU A 488 -0.34 -4.50 -19.53
CA LEU A 488 0.32 -5.55 -20.32
C LEU A 488 0.08 -6.95 -19.73
N PHE A 489 0.30 -7.14 -18.42
CA PHE A 489 0.01 -8.45 -17.79
C PHE A 489 -1.45 -8.86 -17.94
N PHE A 490 -2.38 -7.95 -17.63
CA PHE A 490 -3.81 -8.24 -17.69
C PHE A 490 -4.26 -8.60 -19.11
N THR A 491 -3.81 -7.81 -20.10
CA THR A 491 -4.19 -8.02 -21.50
C THR A 491 -3.55 -9.28 -22.09
N MET A 492 -2.24 -9.52 -21.87
CA MET A 492 -1.54 -10.72 -22.37
C MET A 492 -2.11 -12.01 -21.74
N LEU A 493 -2.38 -11.99 -20.44
CA LEU A 493 -2.97 -13.14 -19.75
C LEU A 493 -4.37 -13.46 -20.27
N LEU A 494 -5.21 -12.44 -20.51
CA LEU A 494 -6.55 -12.63 -21.07
C LEU A 494 -6.55 -12.86 -22.59
N GLN A 495 -5.50 -12.48 -23.31
CA GLN A 495 -5.32 -12.86 -24.70
C GLN A 495 -5.11 -14.38 -24.85
N LYS A 496 -4.38 -15.00 -23.91
CA LYS A 496 -4.00 -16.41 -23.98
C LYS A 496 -4.96 -17.34 -23.23
N PHE A 497 -5.54 -16.89 -22.11
CA PHE A 497 -6.29 -17.75 -21.18
C PHE A 497 -7.70 -17.25 -20.88
N VAL A 498 -8.61 -18.23 -20.70
CA VAL A 498 -9.86 -18.05 -19.98
C VAL A 498 -9.65 -18.50 -18.53
N PHE A 499 -9.87 -17.61 -17.58
CA PHE A 499 -9.75 -17.94 -16.16
C PHE A 499 -11.08 -18.44 -15.60
N ARG A 500 -11.03 -19.59 -14.93
CA ARG A 500 -12.21 -20.25 -14.34
C ARG A 500 -11.91 -20.68 -12.91
N PRO A 501 -12.92 -20.70 -12.03
CA PRO A 501 -12.78 -21.36 -10.73
C PRO A 501 -12.56 -22.88 -10.92
N PRO A 502 -12.02 -23.57 -9.91
CA PRO A 502 -11.90 -25.03 -9.93
C PRO A 502 -13.25 -25.72 -10.14
N ALA A 503 -13.24 -26.94 -10.68
CA ALA A 503 -14.44 -27.72 -10.85
C ALA A 503 -15.24 -27.86 -9.55
N GLY A 504 -16.56 -27.68 -9.62
CA GLY A 504 -17.46 -27.68 -8.46
C GLY A 504 -17.55 -26.36 -7.68
N VAL A 505 -16.77 -25.34 -8.06
CA VAL A 505 -16.87 -23.99 -7.48
C VAL A 505 -17.55 -23.05 -8.48
N THR A 506 -18.66 -22.42 -8.07
CA THR A 506 -19.34 -21.44 -8.92
C THR A 506 -18.75 -20.03 -8.73
N PRO A 507 -18.91 -19.11 -9.70
CA PRO A 507 -18.46 -17.73 -9.56
C PRO A 507 -19.00 -17.04 -8.29
N GLU A 508 -20.24 -17.33 -7.88
CA GLU A 508 -20.87 -16.76 -6.69
C GLU A 508 -20.21 -17.18 -5.40
N GLN A 509 -19.62 -18.38 -5.36
CA GLN A 509 -18.94 -18.94 -4.19
C GLN A 509 -17.53 -18.37 -3.98
N LEU A 510 -16.97 -17.66 -4.98
CA LEU A 510 -15.66 -17.03 -4.84
C LEU A 510 -15.71 -15.93 -3.77
N ASP A 511 -14.81 -16.05 -2.78
CA ASP A 511 -14.74 -15.14 -1.63
C ASP A 511 -13.91 -13.90 -1.98
N LEU A 512 -14.54 -12.74 -1.94
CA LEU A 512 -13.90 -11.43 -2.13
C LEU A 512 -13.45 -10.76 -0.81
N SER A 513 -13.46 -11.48 0.31
CA SER A 513 -13.00 -10.94 1.58
C SER A 513 -11.49 -10.70 1.55
N PRO A 514 -11.02 -9.48 1.86
CA PRO A 514 -9.59 -9.20 1.89
C PRO A 514 -8.90 -9.80 3.10
N VAL A 515 -7.61 -10.09 2.97
CA VAL A 515 -6.70 -10.33 4.08
C VAL A 515 -6.14 -8.98 4.52
N PRO A 516 -6.17 -8.66 5.82
CA PRO A 516 -5.64 -7.40 6.33
C PRO A 516 -4.11 -7.35 6.20
N GLY A 517 -3.62 -6.18 5.83
CA GLY A 517 -2.21 -5.88 5.68
C GLY A 517 -2.00 -4.37 5.50
N LEU A 518 -0.77 -3.96 5.21
CA LEU A 518 -0.54 -2.61 4.71
C LEU A 518 -1.29 -2.40 3.38
N THR A 519 -1.41 -3.48 2.61
CA THR A 519 -2.25 -3.65 1.43
C THR A 519 -3.38 -4.63 1.72
N LEU A 520 -4.54 -4.43 1.11
CA LEU A 520 -5.65 -5.38 1.16
C LEU A 520 -5.47 -6.42 0.06
N THR A 521 -5.04 -7.62 0.43
CA THR A 521 -4.81 -8.71 -0.53
C THR A 521 -6.02 -9.64 -0.59
N PRO A 522 -6.32 -10.27 -1.75
CA PRO A 522 -7.32 -11.32 -1.78
C PRO A 522 -6.85 -12.51 -0.94
N LYS A 523 -7.79 -13.23 -0.31
CA LYS A 523 -7.49 -14.54 0.28
C LYS A 523 -6.84 -15.45 -0.77
N ASP A 524 -6.06 -16.42 -0.32
CA ASP A 524 -5.48 -17.39 -1.23
C ASP A 524 -6.60 -18.19 -1.91
N PHE A 525 -6.56 -18.27 -3.23
CA PHE A 525 -7.53 -18.96 -4.07
C PHE A 525 -6.83 -19.83 -5.10
N LYS A 526 -7.54 -20.84 -5.59
CA LYS A 526 -7.12 -21.63 -6.75
C LYS A 526 -7.89 -21.17 -7.98
N MET A 527 -7.22 -21.22 -9.13
CA MET A 527 -7.81 -20.91 -10.43
C MET A 527 -7.33 -21.91 -11.47
N CYS A 528 -8.09 -22.05 -12.54
CA CYS A 528 -7.74 -22.77 -13.75
C CYS A 528 -7.47 -21.74 -14.87
N ALA A 529 -6.32 -21.82 -15.52
CA ALA A 529 -5.99 -21.09 -16.74
C ALA A 529 -6.18 -22.03 -17.93
N VAL A 530 -7.21 -21.80 -18.72
CA VAL A 530 -7.55 -22.65 -19.89
C VAL A 530 -7.20 -21.86 -21.14
N SER A 531 -6.28 -22.37 -21.96
CA SER A 531 -5.91 -21.73 -23.24
C SER A 531 -7.11 -21.66 -24.19
N HIS A 532 -7.17 -20.57 -24.98
CA HIS A 532 -8.19 -20.37 -26.03
C HIS A 532 -8.06 -21.37 -27.17
#